data_9a5270903b8194cfbd347204c778c6ad
#
_entry.id   9a5270903b8194cfbd347204c778c6ad
#
_cell.length_a   1.000
_cell.length_b   1.000
_cell.length_c   1.000
_cell.angle_alpha   90.00
_cell.angle_beta   90.00
_cell.angle_gamma   90.00
#
_symmetry.space_group_name_H-M   'P 1'
#
loop_
_entity.id
_entity.type
_entity.pdbx_description
1 polymer ?
#
loop_
_entity_poly.entity_id
_entity_poly.type
_entity_poly.pdbx_seq_one_letter_code
_entity_poly.pdbx_strand_id
1 'polypeptide(L)'
;MRDQQETARQAGPFSVPYPNAASRPIRLQTLQLQGFRNHRKLSLELTQPRLLVIGPNGIGKSNLLEAVELLGSLRSHRCSQDRDLIQWDAPRALLRARLDDGDQLELELRRQGGRQARRNGKILDRQLDLIGPLRCIGFSALDLELVRGEPSLRRQWLDRVVLQLEPVYADLLGRHNRLLRQRSQLWRRSGQTSPSQREALLDAFDVQMALVSTRIHRRRQRALRRLEPIARRWQSHLSAGSEELELHYQPGSRLDAEEAEEPWRLAIEEQLRRQRPEEERLGSCRVGPHRD
;
A
#
# COMPACT_ATOMS: atom_id res chain seq x y z
N MET A 1 -6.78 0.05 46.61
CA MET A 1 -6.82 -1.34 46.06
C MET A 1 -8.16 -1.74 45.42
N ARG A 2 -9.15 -0.88 45.24
CA ARG A 2 -10.43 -1.19 44.54
C ARG A 2 -10.47 -0.75 43.08
N ASP A 3 -9.64 0.21 42.67
CA ASP A 3 -9.65 0.75 41.26
C ASP A 3 -8.91 -0.08 40.22
N GLN A 4 -8.07 -1.04 40.60
CA GLN A 4 -7.36 -1.90 39.64
C GLN A 4 -8.14 -3.14 39.24
N GLN A 5 -9.21 -3.49 39.87
CA GLN A 5 -10.04 -4.66 39.53
C GLN A 5 -11.20 -4.33 38.58
N GLU A 6 -11.58 -3.07 38.43
CA GLU A 6 -12.68 -2.69 37.53
C GLU A 6 -12.25 -2.50 36.08
N THR A 7 -10.98 -2.18 35.83
CA THR A 7 -10.42 -2.04 34.49
C THR A 7 -10.16 -3.38 33.78
N ALA A 8 -10.05 -4.47 34.53
CA ALA A 8 -9.78 -5.81 33.99
C ALA A 8 -11.02 -6.52 33.42
N ARG A 9 -12.24 -6.05 33.73
CA ARG A 9 -13.50 -6.70 33.32
C ARG A 9 -14.05 -6.27 31.94
N GLN A 10 -13.46 -5.27 31.28
CA GLN A 10 -13.90 -4.81 29.96
C GLN A 10 -12.99 -5.24 28.80
N ALA A 11 -11.89 -5.91 29.07
CA ALA A 11 -11.01 -6.47 28.06
C ALA A 11 -11.47 -7.88 27.72
N GLY A 12 -12.17 -8.06 26.59
CA GLY A 12 -12.47 -9.39 26.05
C GLY A 12 -11.16 -10.18 25.74
N PRO A 13 -11.23 -11.50 25.50
CA PRO A 13 -10.07 -12.39 25.36
C PRO A 13 -9.09 -12.01 24.22
N PHE A 14 -9.37 -10.97 23.48
CA PHE A 14 -8.54 -10.46 22.37
C PHE A 14 -7.94 -9.06 22.61
N SER A 15 -7.95 -8.55 23.85
CA SER A 15 -7.26 -7.29 24.16
C SER A 15 -5.75 -7.55 24.32
N VAL A 16 -5.03 -7.56 23.22
CA VAL A 16 -3.56 -7.53 23.26
C VAL A 16 -3.14 -6.08 23.56
N PRO A 17 -2.35 -5.84 24.64
CA PRO A 17 -1.82 -4.51 24.90
C PRO A 17 -0.92 -4.10 23.71
N TYR A 18 -1.22 -2.94 23.11
CA TYR A 18 -0.35 -2.35 22.08
C TYR A 18 1.02 -2.07 22.70
N PRO A 19 2.11 -2.60 22.14
CA PRO A 19 3.45 -2.25 22.59
C PRO A 19 3.77 -0.82 22.12
N ASN A 20 3.69 0.12 22.98
CA ASN A 20 3.93 1.56 22.93
C ASN A 20 2.66 2.39 23.09
N ALA A 21 2.32 2.64 24.33
CA ALA A 21 1.25 3.56 24.74
C ALA A 21 1.58 5.05 24.54
N ALA A 22 2.55 5.40 23.69
CA ALA A 22 2.98 6.79 23.50
C ALA A 22 2.08 7.62 22.57
N SER A 23 1.20 6.99 21.76
CA SER A 23 0.19 7.72 21.00
C SER A 23 -1.13 6.95 20.97
N ARG A 24 -2.20 7.61 21.37
CA ARG A 24 -3.56 7.09 21.24
C ARG A 24 -3.83 6.76 19.78
N PRO A 25 -4.37 5.56 19.46
CA PRO A 25 -4.70 5.24 18.06
C PRO A 25 -5.75 6.21 17.53
N ILE A 26 -5.47 6.84 16.39
CA ILE A 26 -6.41 7.73 15.71
C ILE A 26 -7.62 6.92 15.24
N ARG A 27 -8.81 7.44 15.50
CA ARG A 27 -10.08 6.77 15.19
C ARG A 27 -10.91 7.58 14.21
N LEU A 28 -11.60 6.88 13.35
CA LEU A 28 -12.61 7.45 12.48
C LEU A 28 -13.85 7.81 13.32
N GLN A 29 -14.23 9.09 13.36
CA GLN A 29 -15.42 9.59 14.07
C GLN A 29 -16.65 9.68 13.16
N THR A 30 -16.46 10.18 11.94
CA THR A 30 -17.58 10.27 10.99
C THR A 30 -17.13 9.81 9.61
N LEU A 31 -18.05 9.18 8.89
CA LEU A 31 -17.89 8.83 7.50
C LEU A 31 -19.10 9.30 6.71
N GLN A 32 -18.86 10.09 5.67
CA GLN A 32 -19.89 10.56 4.77
C GLN A 32 -19.57 10.15 3.35
N LEU A 33 -20.55 9.58 2.68
CA LEU A 33 -20.45 9.15 1.28
C LEU A 33 -21.56 9.81 0.47
N GLN A 34 -21.23 10.24 -0.73
CA GLN A 34 -22.20 10.75 -1.70
C GLN A 34 -21.83 10.25 -3.10
N GLY A 35 -22.77 9.60 -3.77
CA GLY A 35 -22.58 9.08 -5.12
C GLY A 35 -21.51 8.00 -5.23
N PHE A 36 -21.25 7.26 -4.15
CA PHE A 36 -20.22 6.23 -4.08
C PHE A 36 -20.85 4.83 -4.15
N ARG A 37 -20.49 4.07 -5.16
CA ARG A 37 -21.05 2.73 -5.41
C ARG A 37 -22.59 2.80 -5.42
N ASN A 38 -23.25 2.05 -4.55
CA ASN A 38 -24.71 2.08 -4.39
C ASN A 38 -25.19 3.10 -3.32
N HIS A 39 -24.27 3.82 -2.67
CA HIS A 39 -24.64 4.82 -1.67
C HIS A 39 -24.88 6.19 -2.33
N ARG A 40 -26.14 6.58 -2.52
CA ARG A 40 -26.48 7.94 -2.97
C ARG A 40 -26.04 8.98 -1.95
N LYS A 41 -26.39 8.77 -0.70
CA LYS A 41 -26.00 9.59 0.43
C LYS A 41 -26.00 8.74 1.69
N LEU A 42 -24.89 8.75 2.41
CA LEU A 42 -24.72 8.05 3.68
C LEU A 42 -23.98 8.98 4.64
N SER A 43 -24.40 9.02 5.88
CA SER A 43 -23.68 9.66 6.97
C SER A 43 -23.69 8.74 8.17
N LEU A 44 -22.50 8.39 8.68
CA LEU A 44 -22.31 7.55 9.85
C LEU A 44 -21.54 8.32 10.91
N GLU A 45 -22.01 8.24 12.14
CA GLU A 45 -21.26 8.65 13.33
C GLU A 45 -20.77 7.41 14.04
N LEU A 46 -19.47 7.37 14.31
CA LEU A 46 -18.75 6.23 14.88
C LEU A 46 -18.35 6.58 16.31
N THR A 47 -19.26 6.41 17.25
CA THR A 47 -19.04 6.73 18.65
C THR A 47 -18.33 5.62 19.41
N GLN A 48 -18.41 4.38 18.90
CA GLN A 48 -17.83 3.20 19.51
C GLN A 48 -16.59 2.70 18.74
N PRO A 49 -15.62 2.07 19.40
CA PRO A 49 -14.41 1.57 18.76
C PRO A 49 -14.65 0.36 17.86
N ARG A 50 -15.82 -0.24 17.91
CA ARG A 50 -16.20 -1.41 17.11
C ARG A 50 -17.54 -1.15 16.45
N LEU A 51 -17.62 -1.43 15.15
CA LEU A 51 -18.85 -1.33 14.36
C LEU A 51 -19.13 -2.67 13.70
N LEU A 52 -20.33 -3.21 13.95
CA LEU A 52 -20.86 -4.38 13.23
C LEU A 52 -21.92 -3.90 12.25
N VAL A 53 -21.70 -4.19 10.96
CA VAL A 53 -22.63 -3.83 9.88
C VAL A 53 -23.36 -5.08 9.41
N ILE A 54 -24.66 -5.13 9.68
CA ILE A 54 -25.55 -6.27 9.35
C ILE A 54 -26.59 -5.82 8.33
N GLY A 55 -26.99 -6.72 7.45
CA GLY A 55 -28.02 -6.49 6.46
C GLY A 55 -27.98 -7.48 5.31
N PRO A 56 -28.96 -7.45 4.38
CA PRO A 56 -29.02 -8.32 3.21
C PRO A 56 -27.80 -8.19 2.29
N ASN A 57 -27.58 -9.20 1.45
CA ASN A 57 -26.55 -9.12 0.41
C ASN A 57 -26.91 -8.02 -0.60
N GLY A 58 -25.89 -7.34 -1.15
CA GLY A 58 -26.08 -6.26 -2.11
C GLY A 58 -26.35 -4.88 -1.53
N ILE A 59 -26.70 -4.74 -0.22
CA ILE A 59 -27.07 -3.45 0.39
C ILE A 59 -25.90 -2.44 0.49
N GLY A 60 -24.66 -2.88 0.30
CA GLY A 60 -23.50 -1.98 0.28
C GLY A 60 -22.57 -2.09 1.49
N LYS A 61 -22.70 -3.12 2.34
CA LYS A 61 -21.81 -3.33 3.51
C LYS A 61 -20.33 -3.30 3.14
N SER A 62 -19.94 -4.05 2.12
CA SER A 62 -18.55 -4.09 1.63
C SER A 62 -18.12 -2.77 0.98
N ASN A 63 -19.06 -2.01 0.40
CA ASN A 63 -18.77 -0.70 -0.18
C ASN A 63 -18.43 0.33 0.90
N LEU A 64 -18.99 0.17 2.10
CA LEU A 64 -18.63 0.98 3.25
C LEU A 64 -17.17 0.77 3.67
N LEU A 65 -16.74 -0.50 3.78
CA LEU A 65 -15.34 -0.83 4.10
C LEU A 65 -14.39 -0.34 2.99
N GLU A 66 -14.78 -0.50 1.72
CA GLU A 66 -14.03 -0.01 0.57
C GLU A 66 -13.86 1.52 0.60
N ALA A 67 -14.86 2.27 1.06
CA ALA A 67 -14.75 3.71 1.22
C ALA A 67 -13.71 4.12 2.27
N VAL A 68 -13.66 3.42 3.40
CA VAL A 68 -12.64 3.66 4.44
C VAL A 68 -11.24 3.32 3.90
N GLU A 69 -11.10 2.17 3.24
CA GLU A 69 -9.84 1.77 2.62
C GLU A 69 -9.36 2.81 1.60
N LEU A 70 -10.27 3.32 0.77
CA LEU A 70 -9.94 4.31 -0.26
C LEU A 70 -9.47 5.64 0.34
N LEU A 71 -10.05 6.09 1.45
CA LEU A 71 -9.62 7.28 2.16
C LEU A 71 -8.24 7.10 2.82
N GLY A 72 -7.92 5.90 3.31
CA GLY A 72 -6.66 5.63 4.00
C GLY A 72 -5.50 5.21 3.07
N SER A 73 -5.79 4.68 1.88
CA SER A 73 -4.77 4.11 0.99
C SER A 73 -4.82 4.62 -0.45
N LEU A 74 -5.84 5.39 -0.81
CA LEU A 74 -6.16 5.82 -2.19
C LEU A 74 -6.35 4.65 -3.17
N ARG A 75 -6.60 3.46 -2.67
CA ARG A 75 -6.81 2.25 -3.47
C ARG A 75 -8.04 1.48 -3.02
N SER A 76 -8.73 0.87 -3.97
CA SER A 76 -9.72 -0.16 -3.73
C SER A 76 -9.09 -1.53 -3.96
N HIS A 77 -9.43 -2.50 -3.11
CA HIS A 77 -9.06 -3.91 -3.30
C HIS A 77 -9.92 -4.60 -4.37
N ARG A 78 -11.02 -3.98 -4.81
CA ARG A 78 -12.03 -4.56 -5.71
C ARG A 78 -11.95 -4.08 -7.14
N CYS A 79 -11.45 -2.87 -7.38
CA CYS A 79 -11.34 -2.31 -8.72
C CYS A 79 -10.15 -1.37 -8.86
N SER A 80 -9.67 -1.23 -10.11
CA SER A 80 -8.55 -0.37 -10.47
C SER A 80 -8.98 0.96 -11.09
N GLN A 81 -10.25 1.10 -11.47
CA GLN A 81 -10.76 2.28 -12.18
C GLN A 81 -11.74 3.07 -11.31
N ASP A 82 -11.49 4.37 -11.18
CA ASP A 82 -12.33 5.25 -10.35
C ASP A 82 -13.77 5.35 -10.82
N ARG A 83 -14.00 5.23 -12.11
CA ARG A 83 -15.35 5.26 -12.68
C ARG A 83 -16.26 4.17 -12.11
N ASP A 84 -15.67 3.03 -11.71
CA ASP A 84 -16.42 1.90 -11.16
C ASP A 84 -16.81 2.14 -9.69
N LEU A 85 -16.18 3.11 -9.03
CA LEU A 85 -16.48 3.55 -7.67
C LEU A 85 -17.60 4.60 -7.63
N ILE A 86 -17.84 5.27 -8.75
CA ILE A 86 -18.84 6.33 -8.85
C ILE A 86 -20.19 5.71 -9.20
N GLN A 87 -21.24 6.10 -8.49
CA GLN A 87 -22.61 5.67 -8.76
C GLN A 87 -22.98 5.93 -10.22
N TRP A 88 -23.73 5.02 -10.82
CA TRP A 88 -23.97 5.01 -12.27
C TRP A 88 -24.49 6.34 -12.82
N ASP A 89 -25.45 6.96 -12.15
CA ASP A 89 -26.12 8.20 -12.52
C ASP A 89 -25.47 9.47 -11.94
N ALA A 90 -24.36 9.33 -11.21
CA ALA A 90 -23.68 10.45 -10.60
C ALA A 90 -22.46 10.92 -11.44
N PRO A 91 -22.19 12.24 -11.53
CA PRO A 91 -21.01 12.76 -12.20
C PRO A 91 -19.74 12.59 -11.37
N ARG A 92 -19.89 12.40 -10.07
CA ARG A 92 -18.80 12.26 -9.11
C ARG A 92 -19.21 11.46 -7.88
N ALA A 93 -18.22 10.93 -7.17
CA ALA A 93 -18.37 10.43 -5.82
C ALA A 93 -17.56 11.29 -4.85
N LEU A 94 -18.10 11.52 -3.65
CA LEU A 94 -17.47 12.29 -2.59
C LEU A 94 -17.42 11.45 -1.33
N LEU A 95 -16.21 11.27 -0.79
CA LEU A 95 -15.95 10.57 0.46
C LEU A 95 -15.36 11.56 1.44
N ARG A 96 -15.90 11.64 2.65
CA ARG A 96 -15.40 12.47 3.74
C ARG A 96 -15.25 11.66 5.01
N ALA A 97 -14.17 11.91 5.72
CA ALA A 97 -13.92 11.35 7.03
C ALA A 97 -13.52 12.45 8.00
N ARG A 98 -13.97 12.34 9.25
CA ARG A 98 -13.46 13.12 10.37
C ARG A 98 -12.82 12.17 11.36
N LEU A 99 -11.63 12.50 11.80
CA LEU A 99 -10.84 11.72 12.75
C LEU A 99 -10.96 12.33 14.16
N ASP A 100 -10.66 11.56 15.19
CA ASP A 100 -10.78 11.97 16.58
C ASP A 100 -9.69 12.94 17.07
N ASP A 101 -8.64 13.16 16.25
CA ASP A 101 -7.64 14.21 16.43
C ASP A 101 -8.04 15.55 15.77
N GLY A 102 -9.22 15.58 15.13
CA GLY A 102 -9.78 16.75 14.45
C GLY A 102 -9.49 16.81 12.96
N ASP A 103 -8.62 15.96 12.41
CA ASP A 103 -8.35 15.94 10.96
C ASP A 103 -9.59 15.59 10.16
N GLN A 104 -9.76 16.31 9.06
CA GLN A 104 -10.81 16.08 8.07
C GLN A 104 -10.19 15.69 6.74
N LEU A 105 -10.57 14.52 6.24
CA LEU A 105 -10.12 13.98 4.97
C LEU A 105 -11.27 14.01 3.97
N GLU A 106 -10.99 14.46 2.75
CA GLU A 106 -11.97 14.44 1.67
C GLU A 106 -11.31 13.93 0.39
N LEU A 107 -12.00 13.01 -0.28
CA LEU A 107 -11.63 12.48 -1.58
C LEU A 107 -12.82 12.60 -2.53
N GLU A 108 -12.65 13.35 -3.60
CA GLU A 108 -13.59 13.48 -4.70
C GLU A 108 -13.07 12.69 -5.89
N LEU A 109 -13.90 11.77 -6.39
CA LEU A 109 -13.68 11.00 -7.61
C LEU A 109 -14.57 11.58 -8.71
N ARG A 110 -14.02 11.90 -9.87
CA ARG A 110 -14.75 12.46 -11.00
C ARG A 110 -14.73 11.49 -12.17
N ARG A 111 -15.85 11.37 -12.89
CA ARG A 111 -15.90 10.57 -14.14
C ARG A 111 -14.93 11.13 -15.18
N GLN A 112 -14.80 12.44 -15.23
CA GLN A 112 -13.83 13.18 -16.04
C GLN A 112 -13.02 14.08 -15.12
N GLY A 113 -11.68 14.16 -15.30
CA GLY A 113 -10.81 15.02 -14.53
C GLY A 113 -10.10 14.39 -13.32
N GLY A 114 -10.26 13.08 -13.09
CA GLY A 114 -9.49 12.35 -12.08
C GLY A 114 -9.96 12.60 -10.64
N ARG A 115 -9.02 12.48 -9.69
CA ARG A 115 -9.28 12.61 -8.25
C ARG A 115 -8.87 14.00 -7.75
N GLN A 116 -9.60 14.51 -6.77
CA GLN A 116 -9.18 15.65 -5.96
C GLN A 116 -9.20 15.27 -4.49
N ALA A 117 -8.09 15.49 -3.79
CA ALA A 117 -7.96 15.23 -2.36
C ALA A 117 -7.90 16.56 -1.59
N ARG A 118 -8.52 16.59 -0.40
CA ARG A 118 -8.44 17.72 0.54
C ARG A 118 -8.17 17.21 1.94
N ARG A 119 -7.44 18.00 2.69
CA ARG A 119 -7.24 17.81 4.13
C ARG A 119 -7.52 19.11 4.86
N ASN A 120 -8.39 19.08 5.85
CA ASN A 120 -8.82 20.25 6.62
C ASN A 120 -9.33 21.40 5.72
N GLY A 121 -10.11 21.05 4.68
CA GLY A 121 -10.65 21.99 3.70
C GLY A 121 -9.68 22.47 2.61
N LYS A 122 -8.36 22.24 2.77
CA LYS A 122 -7.34 22.65 1.79
C LYS A 122 -7.14 21.57 0.73
N ILE A 123 -7.12 21.99 -0.54
CA ILE A 123 -6.77 21.10 -1.66
C ILE A 123 -5.30 20.68 -1.50
N LEU A 124 -5.04 19.39 -1.68
CA LEU A 124 -3.69 18.85 -1.68
C LEU A 124 -3.10 18.87 -3.08
N ASP A 125 -1.87 19.37 -3.21
CA ASP A 125 -1.14 19.39 -4.49
C ASP A 125 -0.87 17.97 -4.99
N ARG A 126 -0.64 17.06 -4.07
CA ARG A 126 -0.44 15.64 -4.34
C ARG A 126 -1.49 14.83 -3.59
N GLN A 127 -2.23 14.00 -4.33
CA GLN A 127 -3.23 13.09 -3.72
C GLN A 127 -2.63 12.18 -2.65
N LEU A 128 -1.36 11.79 -2.83
CA LEU A 128 -0.63 10.93 -1.91
C LEU A 128 -0.46 11.52 -0.50
N ASP A 129 -0.54 12.84 -0.36
CA ASP A 129 -0.46 13.53 0.93
C ASP A 129 -1.72 13.32 1.80
N LEU A 130 -2.76 12.68 1.23
CA LEU A 130 -3.91 12.19 1.98
C LEU A 130 -3.59 10.92 2.78
N ILE A 131 -2.57 10.15 2.36
CA ILE A 131 -2.16 8.91 3.03
C ILE A 131 -1.40 9.25 4.32
N GLY A 132 -1.69 8.54 5.39
CA GLY A 132 -0.99 8.62 6.67
C GLY A 132 -1.85 9.01 7.87
N PRO A 133 -2.71 10.04 7.80
CA PRO A 133 -3.61 10.37 8.90
C PRO A 133 -4.55 9.20 9.26
N LEU A 134 -5.26 8.64 8.29
CA LEU A 134 -6.10 7.46 8.48
C LEU A 134 -5.33 6.20 8.06
N ARG A 135 -4.78 5.48 9.03
CA ARG A 135 -4.18 4.17 8.79
C ARG A 135 -5.26 3.10 8.83
N CYS A 136 -5.41 2.36 7.74
CA CYS A 136 -6.40 1.30 7.66
C CYS A 136 -5.85 0.05 6.99
N ILE A 137 -6.33 -1.10 7.42
CA ILE A 137 -6.07 -2.40 6.79
C ILE A 137 -7.43 -3.03 6.52
N GLY A 138 -7.73 -3.24 5.24
CA GLY A 138 -8.86 -4.06 4.82
C GLY A 138 -8.46 -5.53 4.88
N PHE A 139 -9.36 -6.38 5.38
CA PHE A 139 -9.24 -7.82 5.32
C PHE A 139 -10.49 -8.41 4.68
N SER A 140 -10.31 -9.27 3.69
CA SER A 140 -11.38 -9.90 2.93
C SER A 140 -11.01 -11.32 2.53
N ALA A 141 -11.95 -12.09 1.99
CA ALA A 141 -11.67 -13.41 1.45
C ALA A 141 -10.60 -13.41 0.33
N LEU A 142 -10.40 -12.27 -0.35
CA LEU A 142 -9.36 -12.11 -1.38
C LEU A 142 -7.94 -12.15 -0.79
N ASP A 143 -7.77 -11.90 0.50
CA ASP A 143 -6.46 -11.93 1.14
C ASP A 143 -5.91 -13.35 1.30
N LEU A 144 -6.73 -14.38 1.12
CA LEU A 144 -6.26 -15.77 0.97
C LEU A 144 -5.31 -15.93 -0.23
N GLU A 145 -5.45 -15.07 -1.24
CA GLU A 145 -4.55 -15.04 -2.39
C GLU A 145 -3.12 -14.58 -2.04
N LEU A 146 -2.89 -13.98 -0.87
CA LEU A 146 -1.53 -13.71 -0.38
C LEU A 146 -0.72 -15.00 -0.21
N VAL A 147 -1.39 -16.10 0.17
CA VAL A 147 -0.76 -17.41 0.36
C VAL A 147 -0.75 -18.22 -0.93
N ARG A 148 -1.88 -18.25 -1.66
CA ARG A 148 -2.09 -19.13 -2.81
C ARG A 148 -1.74 -18.47 -4.15
N GLY A 149 -1.83 -17.16 -4.21
CA GLY A 149 -1.74 -16.39 -5.46
C GLY A 149 -0.31 -16.02 -5.85
N GLU A 150 -0.25 -15.22 -6.91
CA GLU A 150 0.99 -14.77 -7.53
C GLU A 150 1.87 -13.93 -6.60
N PRO A 151 3.19 -13.98 -6.73
CA PRO A 151 4.12 -13.13 -5.97
C PRO A 151 3.82 -11.63 -6.05
N SER A 152 3.19 -11.19 -7.15
CA SER A 152 2.74 -9.80 -7.34
C SER A 152 1.79 -9.32 -6.25
N LEU A 153 0.93 -10.19 -5.72
CA LEU A 153 -0.02 -9.85 -4.64
C LEU A 153 0.72 -9.64 -3.31
N ARG A 154 1.72 -10.48 -3.00
CA ARG A 154 2.57 -10.32 -1.82
C ARG A 154 3.36 -9.02 -1.87
N ARG A 155 3.93 -8.67 -3.04
CA ARG A 155 4.61 -7.37 -3.24
C ARG A 155 3.67 -6.19 -3.03
N GLN A 156 2.47 -6.23 -3.61
CA GLN A 156 1.47 -5.17 -3.45
C GLN A 156 1.02 -5.02 -2.00
N TRP A 157 0.86 -6.12 -1.28
CA TRP A 157 0.54 -6.10 0.13
C TRP A 157 1.67 -5.44 0.94
N LEU A 158 2.92 -5.84 0.73
CA LEU A 158 4.08 -5.25 1.40
C LEU A 158 4.22 -3.76 1.08
N ASP A 159 4.03 -3.37 -0.18
CA ASP A 159 4.04 -1.98 -0.58
C ASP A 159 2.95 -1.16 0.13
N ARG A 160 1.75 -1.73 0.32
CA ARG A 160 0.68 -1.08 1.11
C ARG A 160 1.09 -0.88 2.57
N VAL A 161 1.72 -1.86 3.18
CA VAL A 161 2.24 -1.74 4.56
C VAL A 161 3.29 -0.61 4.64
N VAL A 162 4.27 -0.61 3.73
CA VAL A 162 5.32 0.42 3.72
C VAL A 162 4.73 1.81 3.49
N LEU A 163 3.76 1.96 2.57
CA LEU A 163 3.09 3.23 2.28
C LEU A 163 2.41 3.85 3.51
N GLN A 164 1.78 3.04 4.34
CA GLN A 164 1.14 3.52 5.56
C GLN A 164 2.13 3.89 6.67
N LEU A 165 3.33 3.30 6.64
CA LEU A 165 4.42 3.65 7.56
C LEU A 165 5.20 4.88 7.09
N GLU A 166 5.45 4.98 5.80
CA GLU A 166 6.29 5.99 5.16
C GLU A 166 5.62 6.49 3.85
N PRO A 167 4.73 7.49 3.88
CA PRO A 167 4.01 7.96 2.68
C PRO A 167 4.93 8.40 1.52
N VAL A 168 6.14 8.90 1.80
CA VAL A 168 7.15 9.23 0.80
C VAL A 168 7.56 8.04 -0.08
N TYR A 169 7.28 6.82 0.34
CA TYR A 169 7.51 5.60 -0.44
C TYR A 169 6.74 5.57 -1.76
N ALA A 170 5.59 6.24 -1.84
CA ALA A 170 4.82 6.37 -3.07
C ALA A 170 5.60 7.01 -4.21
N ASP A 171 6.43 8.02 -3.90
CA ASP A 171 7.28 8.69 -4.88
C ASP A 171 8.34 7.75 -5.45
N LEU A 172 8.92 6.91 -4.59
CA LEU A 172 9.90 5.89 -5.00
C LEU A 172 9.26 4.87 -5.93
N LEU A 173 8.06 4.35 -5.59
CA LEU A 173 7.32 3.42 -6.45
C LEU A 173 6.96 4.08 -7.79
N GLY A 174 6.47 5.33 -7.75
CA GLY A 174 6.15 6.09 -8.95
C GLY A 174 7.36 6.31 -9.85
N ARG A 175 8.52 6.65 -9.28
CA ARG A 175 9.78 6.82 -10.00
C ARG A 175 10.27 5.51 -10.58
N HIS A 176 10.28 4.44 -9.78
CA HIS A 176 10.66 3.11 -10.27
C HIS A 176 9.80 2.65 -11.45
N ASN A 177 8.48 2.79 -11.35
CA ASN A 177 7.56 2.40 -12.42
C ASN A 177 7.74 3.24 -13.70
N ARG A 178 8.11 4.52 -13.60
CA ARG A 178 8.45 5.34 -14.78
C ARG A 178 9.73 4.85 -15.43
N LEU A 179 10.79 4.66 -14.65
CA LEU A 179 12.09 4.14 -15.16
C LEU A 179 11.92 2.78 -15.80
N LEU A 180 11.17 1.88 -15.18
CA LEU A 180 10.89 0.54 -15.70
C LEU A 180 10.20 0.60 -17.07
N ARG A 181 9.20 1.47 -17.23
CA ARG A 181 8.51 1.67 -18.52
C ARG A 181 9.44 2.27 -19.58
N GLN A 182 10.20 3.30 -19.22
CA GLN A 182 11.12 3.97 -20.13
C GLN A 182 12.22 3.01 -20.62
N ARG A 183 12.82 2.26 -19.70
CA ARG A 183 13.83 1.24 -20.03
C ARG A 183 13.25 0.13 -20.92
N SER A 184 12.05 -0.36 -20.63
CA SER A 184 11.37 -1.36 -21.47
C SER A 184 11.02 -0.81 -22.87
N GLN A 185 10.76 0.49 -23.01
CA GLN A 185 10.52 1.11 -24.31
C GLN A 185 11.79 1.17 -25.17
N LEU A 186 12.98 1.35 -24.57
CA LEU A 186 14.24 1.29 -25.32
C LEU A 186 14.46 -0.07 -26.00
N TRP A 187 14.12 -1.15 -25.29
CA TRP A 187 14.18 -2.50 -25.85
C TRP A 187 13.20 -2.71 -27.01
N ARG A 188 11.96 -2.24 -26.85
CA ARG A 188 10.92 -2.38 -27.87
C ARG A 188 11.17 -1.54 -29.14
N ARG A 189 11.94 -0.45 -29.01
CA ARG A 189 12.27 0.47 -30.10
C ARG A 189 13.74 0.38 -30.52
N SER A 190 14.36 -0.76 -30.36
CA SER A 190 15.79 -0.97 -30.61
C SER A 190 16.24 -0.59 -32.04
N GLY A 191 15.36 -0.69 -33.03
CA GLY A 191 15.63 -0.28 -34.40
C GLY A 191 15.59 1.23 -34.70
N GLN A 192 15.14 2.07 -33.74
CA GLN A 192 14.97 3.51 -33.94
C GLN A 192 16.12 4.35 -33.33
N THR A 193 17.02 3.72 -32.59
CA THR A 193 18.11 4.38 -31.86
C THR A 193 19.43 3.72 -32.23
N SER A 194 20.51 4.49 -32.43
CA SER A 194 21.81 3.91 -32.67
C SER A 194 22.28 3.07 -31.48
N PRO A 195 23.06 2.02 -31.68
CA PRO A 195 23.55 1.17 -30.58
C PRO A 195 24.26 1.97 -29.46
N SER A 196 25.13 2.92 -29.84
CA SER A 196 25.86 3.75 -28.87
C SER A 196 24.96 4.68 -28.06
N GLN A 197 23.97 5.30 -28.70
CA GLN A 197 22.99 6.14 -27.97
C GLN A 197 22.13 5.30 -27.05
N ARG A 198 21.70 4.11 -27.46
CA ARG A 198 20.94 3.20 -26.64
C ARG A 198 21.74 2.76 -25.41
N GLU A 199 23.01 2.44 -25.57
CA GLU A 199 23.89 2.02 -24.49
C GLU A 199 24.07 3.17 -23.46
N ALA A 200 24.34 4.37 -23.89
CA ALA A 200 24.46 5.54 -23.02
C ALA A 200 23.17 5.81 -22.24
N LEU A 201 22.00 5.65 -22.87
CA LEU A 201 20.71 5.79 -22.19
C LEU A 201 20.49 4.67 -21.17
N LEU A 202 20.87 3.43 -21.48
CA LEU A 202 20.77 2.31 -20.55
C LEU A 202 21.67 2.51 -19.34
N ASP A 203 22.89 3.01 -19.51
CA ASP A 203 23.78 3.34 -18.40
C ASP A 203 23.14 4.36 -17.45
N ALA A 204 22.58 5.44 -18.00
CA ALA A 204 21.88 6.45 -17.21
C ALA A 204 20.65 5.88 -16.48
N PHE A 205 19.88 4.99 -17.12
CA PHE A 205 18.75 4.31 -16.48
C PHE A 205 19.20 3.32 -15.41
N ASP A 206 20.27 2.58 -15.61
CA ASP A 206 20.77 1.59 -14.66
C ASP A 206 21.19 2.25 -13.35
N VAL A 207 21.92 3.36 -13.41
CA VAL A 207 22.26 4.17 -12.22
C VAL A 207 20.99 4.63 -11.47
N GLN A 208 20.01 5.17 -12.19
CA GLN A 208 18.78 5.65 -11.59
C GLN A 208 17.94 4.50 -11.00
N MET A 209 17.84 3.40 -11.71
CA MET A 209 17.11 2.21 -11.25
C MET A 209 17.79 1.57 -10.04
N ALA A 210 19.12 1.46 -10.02
CA ALA A 210 19.86 0.92 -8.88
C ALA A 210 19.59 1.75 -7.63
N LEU A 211 19.68 3.09 -7.72
CA LEU A 211 19.41 3.99 -6.61
C LEU A 211 17.98 3.85 -6.06
N VAL A 212 16.99 3.87 -6.93
CA VAL A 212 15.58 3.77 -6.51
C VAL A 212 15.26 2.39 -5.98
N SER A 213 15.75 1.32 -6.63
CA SER A 213 15.57 -0.07 -6.21
C SER A 213 16.14 -0.30 -4.82
N THR A 214 17.37 0.14 -4.54
CA THR A 214 17.99 0.04 -3.23
C THR A 214 17.13 0.68 -2.14
N ARG A 215 16.61 1.88 -2.39
CA ARG A 215 15.74 2.60 -1.44
C ARG A 215 14.41 1.89 -1.20
N ILE A 216 13.85 1.22 -2.21
CA ILE A 216 12.64 0.41 -2.08
C ILE A 216 12.93 -0.83 -1.23
N HIS A 217 13.97 -1.60 -1.56
CA HIS A 217 14.36 -2.81 -0.84
C HIS A 217 14.57 -2.55 0.65
N ARG A 218 15.35 -1.53 0.98
CA ARG A 218 15.62 -1.18 2.38
C ARG A 218 14.36 -0.85 3.18
N ARG A 219 13.38 -0.23 2.56
CA ARG A 219 12.09 0.06 3.21
C ARG A 219 11.24 -1.18 3.39
N ARG A 220 11.15 -2.04 2.37
CA ARG A 220 10.46 -3.32 2.47
C ARG A 220 11.06 -4.21 3.56
N GLN A 221 12.37 -4.37 3.56
CA GLN A 221 13.10 -5.13 4.57
C GLN A 221 12.86 -4.59 5.98
N ARG A 222 12.99 -3.27 6.18
CA ARG A 222 12.72 -2.63 7.47
C ARG A 222 11.28 -2.85 7.94
N ALA A 223 10.32 -2.76 7.05
CA ALA A 223 8.92 -3.01 7.36
C ALA A 223 8.69 -4.46 7.79
N LEU A 224 9.25 -5.43 7.08
CA LEU A 224 9.14 -6.86 7.43
C LEU A 224 9.82 -7.17 8.77
N ARG A 225 11.03 -6.67 9.02
CA ARG A 225 11.70 -6.84 10.33
C ARG A 225 10.88 -6.30 11.50
N ARG A 226 10.12 -5.21 11.29
CA ARG A 226 9.21 -4.67 12.32
C ARG A 226 7.93 -5.47 12.46
N LEU A 227 7.44 -6.04 11.38
CA LEU A 227 6.19 -6.80 11.33
C LEU A 227 6.36 -8.23 11.86
N GLU A 228 7.48 -8.88 11.56
CA GLU A 228 7.72 -10.29 11.88
C GLU A 228 7.47 -10.66 13.36
N PRO A 229 8.04 -9.98 14.37
CA PRO A 229 7.82 -10.35 15.77
C PRO A 229 6.34 -10.21 16.18
N ILE A 230 5.61 -9.26 15.55
CA ILE A 230 4.17 -9.07 15.78
C ILE A 230 3.38 -10.21 15.14
N ALA A 231 3.68 -10.53 13.88
CA ALA A 231 3.01 -11.60 13.14
C ALA A 231 3.25 -12.97 13.78
N ARG A 232 4.49 -13.27 14.20
CA ARG A 232 4.86 -14.49 14.91
C ARG A 232 4.05 -14.65 16.20
N ARG A 233 3.95 -13.60 17.01
CA ARG A 233 3.14 -13.61 18.24
C ARG A 233 1.67 -13.89 17.96
N TRP A 234 1.10 -13.26 16.94
CA TRP A 234 -0.30 -13.50 16.58
C TRP A 234 -0.52 -14.91 16.03
N GLN A 235 0.39 -15.44 15.22
CA GLN A 235 0.31 -16.81 14.74
C GLN A 235 0.36 -17.81 15.89
N SER A 236 1.28 -17.65 16.85
CA SER A 236 1.35 -18.48 18.03
C SER A 236 0.05 -18.45 18.84
N HIS A 237 -0.61 -17.29 18.97
CA HIS A 237 -1.92 -17.21 19.63
C HIS A 237 -3.03 -17.94 18.86
N LEU A 238 -3.07 -17.79 17.54
CA LEU A 238 -4.10 -18.39 16.70
C LEU A 238 -3.96 -19.92 16.61
N SER A 239 -2.73 -20.41 16.56
CA SER A 239 -2.41 -21.84 16.47
C SER A 239 -2.27 -22.52 17.82
N ALA A 240 -2.53 -21.82 18.93
CA ALA A 240 -2.24 -22.31 20.29
C ALA A 240 -0.79 -22.81 20.46
N GLY A 241 0.16 -22.18 19.79
CA GLY A 241 1.60 -22.50 19.83
C GLY A 241 2.02 -23.69 18.97
N SER A 242 1.11 -24.25 18.16
CA SER A 242 1.44 -25.42 17.31
C SER A 242 2.18 -25.08 16.02
N GLU A 243 2.21 -23.79 15.63
CA GLU A 243 2.84 -23.33 14.40
C GLU A 243 3.75 -22.12 14.65
N GLU A 244 4.88 -22.08 13.95
CA GLU A 244 5.77 -20.92 13.90
C GLU A 244 5.63 -20.21 12.57
N LEU A 245 5.67 -18.87 12.59
CA LEU A 245 5.65 -18.01 11.41
C LEU A 245 6.96 -17.28 11.28
N GLU A 246 7.57 -17.36 10.11
CA GLU A 246 8.73 -16.56 9.73
C GLU A 246 8.43 -15.76 8.46
N LEU A 247 8.95 -14.55 8.39
CA LEU A 247 8.81 -13.67 7.23
C LEU A 247 10.17 -13.45 6.57
N HIS A 248 10.39 -14.08 5.43
CA HIS A 248 11.61 -13.94 4.66
C HIS A 248 11.44 -12.96 3.51
N TYR A 249 12.37 -12.02 3.40
CA TYR A 249 12.44 -11.11 2.26
C TYR A 249 13.43 -11.63 1.23
N GLN A 250 12.94 -11.95 0.05
CA GLN A 250 13.76 -12.36 -1.09
C GLN A 250 13.79 -11.23 -2.13
N PRO A 251 14.88 -10.45 -2.20
CA PRO A 251 15.00 -9.42 -3.21
C PRO A 251 15.18 -10.03 -4.60
N GLY A 252 14.46 -9.50 -5.59
CA GLY A 252 14.57 -9.93 -6.99
C GLY A 252 15.94 -9.65 -7.62
N SER A 253 16.79 -8.90 -6.94
CA SER A 253 18.21 -8.73 -7.26
C SER A 253 19.08 -9.93 -6.84
N ARG A 254 18.54 -10.88 -6.07
CA ARG A 254 19.28 -12.02 -5.51
C ARG A 254 20.51 -11.64 -4.66
N LEU A 255 20.54 -10.40 -4.13
CA LEU A 255 21.58 -9.94 -3.24
C LEU A 255 21.20 -10.28 -1.79
N ASP A 256 22.20 -10.34 -0.91
CA ASP A 256 21.96 -10.49 0.50
C ASP A 256 21.25 -9.22 1.06
N ALA A 257 20.17 -9.45 1.78
CA ALA A 257 19.39 -8.37 2.37
C ALA A 257 20.16 -7.60 3.48
N GLU A 258 21.26 -8.12 3.98
CA GLU A 258 22.08 -7.54 5.04
C GLU A 258 23.16 -6.57 4.51
N GLU A 259 23.42 -6.51 3.21
CA GLU A 259 24.44 -5.64 2.65
C GLU A 259 24.19 -4.14 2.91
N ALA A 260 25.28 -3.38 3.05
CA ALA A 260 25.23 -1.93 3.18
C ALA A 260 24.64 -1.28 1.91
N GLU A 261 24.12 -0.06 2.03
CA GLU A 261 23.39 0.61 0.93
C GLU A 261 24.22 0.76 -0.34
N GLU A 262 25.47 1.20 -0.21
CA GLU A 262 26.32 1.47 -1.37
C GLU A 262 26.79 0.20 -2.09
N PRO A 263 27.31 -0.83 -1.42
CA PRO A 263 27.60 -2.12 -2.07
C PRO A 263 26.38 -2.71 -2.75
N TRP A 264 25.21 -2.64 -2.14
CA TRP A 264 23.97 -3.13 -2.73
C TRP A 264 23.59 -2.34 -4.00
N ARG A 265 23.68 -1.00 -3.95
CA ARG A 265 23.41 -0.16 -5.11
C ARG A 265 24.32 -0.53 -6.31
N LEU A 266 25.62 -0.67 -6.04
CA LEU A 266 26.60 -1.05 -7.07
C LEU A 266 26.32 -2.46 -7.63
N ALA A 267 25.97 -3.41 -6.78
CA ALA A 267 25.63 -4.76 -7.20
C ALA A 267 24.36 -4.82 -8.05
N ILE A 268 23.34 -4.02 -7.74
CA ILE A 268 22.12 -3.90 -8.58
C ILE A 268 22.49 -3.28 -9.94
N GLU A 269 23.32 -2.24 -9.96
CA GLU A 269 23.75 -1.59 -11.19
C GLU A 269 24.49 -2.57 -12.11
N GLU A 270 25.40 -3.35 -11.55
CA GLU A 270 26.12 -4.38 -12.28
C GLU A 270 25.18 -5.50 -12.79
N GLN A 271 24.20 -5.93 -11.98
CA GLN A 271 23.19 -6.90 -12.42
C GLN A 271 22.34 -6.37 -13.58
N LEU A 272 21.92 -5.11 -13.53
CA LEU A 272 21.18 -4.47 -14.61
C LEU A 272 21.99 -4.50 -15.91
N ARG A 273 23.30 -4.21 -15.84
CA ARG A 273 24.22 -4.25 -16.99
C ARG A 273 24.37 -5.66 -17.54
N ARG A 274 24.58 -6.65 -16.67
CA ARG A 274 24.74 -8.07 -17.09
C ARG A 274 23.48 -8.65 -17.72
N GLN A 275 22.30 -8.21 -17.30
CA GLN A 275 21.03 -8.73 -17.80
C GLN A 275 20.56 -8.07 -19.11
N ARG A 276 21.26 -7.05 -19.62
CA ARG A 276 20.89 -6.34 -20.87
C ARG A 276 20.64 -7.26 -22.06
N PRO A 277 21.48 -8.27 -22.37
CA PRO A 277 21.23 -9.14 -23.50
C PRO A 277 19.93 -9.93 -23.37
N GLU A 278 19.63 -10.43 -22.19
CA GLU A 278 18.39 -11.18 -21.91
C GLU A 278 17.17 -10.26 -21.94
N GLU A 279 17.30 -9.04 -21.40
CA GLU A 279 16.24 -8.04 -21.42
C GLU A 279 15.93 -7.52 -22.82
N GLU A 280 16.94 -7.39 -23.68
CA GLU A 280 16.77 -7.07 -25.10
C GLU A 280 15.95 -8.14 -25.81
N ARG A 281 16.30 -9.42 -25.60
CA ARG A 281 15.57 -10.56 -26.16
C ARG A 281 14.12 -10.62 -25.73
N LEU A 282 13.83 -10.28 -24.45
CA LEU A 282 12.49 -10.36 -23.87
C LEU A 282 11.69 -9.05 -23.97
N GLY A 283 12.32 -7.94 -24.30
CA GLY A 283 11.70 -6.61 -24.32
C GLY A 283 11.24 -6.10 -22.95
N SER A 284 11.83 -6.63 -21.86
CA SER A 284 11.39 -6.31 -20.49
C SER A 284 12.50 -6.42 -19.45
N CYS A 285 12.46 -5.57 -18.42
CA CYS A 285 13.41 -5.60 -17.31
C CYS A 285 13.31 -6.87 -16.46
N ARG A 286 14.46 -7.37 -16.01
CA ARG A 286 14.60 -8.60 -15.23
C ARG A 286 15.10 -8.37 -13.81
N VAL A 287 15.64 -7.21 -13.49
CA VAL A 287 16.26 -6.87 -12.20
C VAL A 287 15.48 -5.75 -11.51
N GLY A 288 15.22 -5.88 -10.21
CA GLY A 288 14.66 -4.84 -9.37
C GLY A 288 13.41 -5.26 -8.59
N PRO A 289 12.84 -4.34 -7.79
CA PRO A 289 11.76 -4.59 -6.83
C PRO A 289 10.46 -5.18 -7.41
N HIS A 290 10.25 -5.08 -8.69
CA HIS A 290 9.12 -5.71 -9.38
C HIS A 290 9.28 -7.23 -9.54
N ARG A 291 10.42 -7.79 -9.12
CA ARG A 291 10.77 -9.22 -9.16
C ARG A 291 10.91 -9.84 -7.77
N ASP A 292 10.83 -9.04 -6.69
CA ASP A 292 10.91 -9.53 -5.30
C ASP A 292 9.87 -10.61 -5.00
#